data_b160cf394593978d998920d2f87ee437
#
_entry.id   b160cf394593978d998920d2f87ee437
#
_cell.length_a   1.000
_cell.length_b   1.000
_cell.length_c   1.000
_cell.angle_alpha   90.00
_cell.angle_beta   90.00
_cell.angle_gamma   90.00
#
_symmetry.space_group_name_H-M   'P 1'
#
loop_
_entity.id
_entity.type
_entity.pdbx_description
1 polymer ?
#
loop_
_entity_poly.entity_id
_entity_poly.type
_entity_poly.pdbx_seq_one_letter_code
_entity_poly.pdbx_strand_id
1 'polypeptide(L)'
;MTFRPLLLLVALGSLTTGSGLVRAQSAPEAPPTVIECAGLSETISTDTETTAIFRDKVVVTGNNLKLTCDYLKVVASRKGDPKATIGKYGFFKTLVASGNVRIIQGDREATCGHAEIFPGEDRVVLSRLNKTGPFPSIRLVNATTGVVEYEGSGPRMILYRGERKASIEPEDGVGGRFTLPAIKDLGFNKKKAQPAADPAPAASPKQP
;
A
#
# COMPACT_ATOMS: atom_id res chain seq x y z
N MET A 1 79.97 -15.81 -44.86
CA MET A 1 79.34 -16.83 -43.98
C MET A 1 77.97 -16.36 -43.65
N THR A 2 76.99 -16.94 -44.28
CA THR A 2 75.56 -16.58 -44.25
C THR A 2 74.86 -17.45 -43.24
N PHE A 3 74.24 -16.86 -42.20
CA PHE A 3 73.28 -17.53 -41.35
C PHE A 3 71.91 -16.86 -41.46
N ARG A 4 70.97 -17.56 -42.01
CA ARG A 4 69.55 -17.24 -41.99
C ARG A 4 68.95 -17.73 -40.68
N PRO A 5 68.14 -16.95 -39.96
CA PRO A 5 67.20 -17.50 -39.03
C PRO A 5 65.77 -17.49 -39.55
N LEU A 6 65.16 -18.58 -39.30
CA LEU A 6 63.82 -19.04 -39.51
C LEU A 6 62.76 -18.12 -38.88
N LEU A 7 61.80 -17.66 -39.70
CA LEU A 7 60.61 -16.92 -39.24
C LEU A 7 59.62 -17.89 -38.58
N LEU A 8 59.38 -17.69 -37.27
CA LEU A 8 58.31 -18.36 -36.53
C LEU A 8 57.16 -17.36 -36.43
N LEU A 9 56.10 -17.60 -37.23
CA LEU A 9 54.81 -16.87 -37.19
C LEU A 9 54.02 -17.37 -35.98
N VAL A 10 53.97 -16.53 -34.94
CA VAL A 10 53.04 -16.73 -33.81
C VAL A 10 51.76 -15.91 -34.10
N ALA A 11 50.71 -16.63 -34.48
CA ALA A 11 49.37 -16.04 -34.59
C ALA A 11 48.79 -15.75 -33.23
N LEU A 12 48.81 -14.49 -32.77
CA LEU A 12 48.07 -14.03 -31.61
C LEU A 12 46.59 -13.90 -32.01
N GLY A 13 45.79 -14.86 -31.54
CA GLY A 13 44.34 -14.77 -31.59
C GLY A 13 43.86 -13.69 -30.62
N SER A 14 43.32 -12.59 -31.15
CA SER A 14 42.67 -11.54 -30.36
C SER A 14 41.29 -12.02 -29.87
N LEU A 15 41.21 -12.44 -28.59
CA LEU A 15 39.91 -12.56 -27.89
C LEU A 15 39.38 -11.15 -27.63
N THR A 16 38.47 -10.67 -28.46
CA THR A 16 37.64 -9.51 -28.17
C THR A 16 36.57 -9.91 -27.14
N THR A 17 36.86 -9.73 -25.85
CA THR A 17 35.83 -9.74 -24.80
C THR A 17 34.95 -8.53 -25.01
N GLY A 18 33.82 -8.74 -25.69
CA GLY A 18 32.74 -7.74 -25.78
C GLY A 18 32.13 -7.53 -24.38
N SER A 19 32.62 -6.49 -23.69
CA SER A 19 31.95 -5.99 -22.48
C SER A 19 30.62 -5.37 -22.93
N GLY A 20 29.59 -6.20 -22.95
CA GLY A 20 28.19 -5.72 -23.08
C GLY A 20 27.92 -4.82 -21.91
N LEU A 21 27.89 -3.51 -22.13
CA LEU A 21 27.33 -2.54 -21.21
C LEU A 21 25.85 -2.91 -21.03
N VAL A 22 25.55 -3.68 -19.98
CA VAL A 22 24.19 -3.85 -19.49
C VAL A 22 23.73 -2.46 -19.06
N ARG A 23 23.04 -1.79 -19.97
CA ARG A 23 22.35 -0.53 -19.67
C ARG A 23 21.29 -0.89 -18.65
N ALA A 24 21.54 -0.54 -17.39
CA ALA A 24 20.56 -0.63 -16.32
C ALA A 24 19.34 0.18 -16.82
N GLN A 25 18.28 -0.51 -17.24
CA GLN A 25 16.99 0.12 -17.48
C GLN A 25 16.56 0.71 -16.13
N SER A 26 16.64 2.03 -16.01
CA SER A 26 16.02 2.75 -14.90
C SER A 26 14.56 2.30 -14.83
N ALA A 27 14.13 1.80 -13.68
CA ALA A 27 12.73 1.46 -13.44
C ALA A 27 11.87 2.67 -13.86
N PRO A 28 10.72 2.45 -14.50
CA PRO A 28 9.83 3.53 -14.90
C PRO A 28 9.53 4.39 -13.67
N GLU A 29 9.82 5.68 -13.78
CA GLU A 29 9.55 6.65 -12.73
C GLU A 29 8.04 6.66 -12.43
N ALA A 30 7.67 6.54 -11.15
CA ALA A 30 6.26 6.54 -10.76
C ALA A 30 5.61 7.87 -11.21
N PRO A 31 4.36 7.84 -11.71
CA PRO A 31 3.67 9.04 -12.13
C PRO A 31 3.57 10.05 -10.97
N PRO A 32 3.62 11.36 -11.26
CA PRO A 32 3.53 12.39 -10.24
C PRO A 32 2.19 12.33 -9.50
N THR A 33 2.20 12.71 -8.23
CA THR A 33 0.96 12.91 -7.46
C THR A 33 0.37 14.27 -7.82
N VAL A 34 -0.90 14.27 -8.21
CA VAL A 34 -1.67 15.48 -8.55
C VAL A 34 -2.64 15.77 -7.41
N ILE A 35 -2.74 17.03 -7.00
CA ILE A 35 -3.70 17.52 -5.99
C ILE A 35 -4.53 18.61 -6.62
N GLU A 36 -5.85 18.43 -6.61
CA GLU A 36 -6.85 19.37 -7.09
C GLU A 36 -7.75 19.79 -5.94
N CYS A 37 -8.22 21.02 -5.92
CA CYS A 37 -9.20 21.52 -4.95
C CYS A 37 -10.10 22.57 -5.59
N ALA A 38 -11.31 22.75 -5.04
CA ALA A 38 -12.24 23.76 -5.52
C ALA A 38 -12.07 25.11 -4.81
N GLY A 39 -11.45 25.13 -3.63
CA GLY A 39 -11.23 26.32 -2.82
C GLY A 39 -9.80 26.81 -2.82
N LEU A 40 -9.42 27.49 -1.74
CA LEU A 40 -8.11 28.08 -1.57
C LEU A 40 -7.02 27.02 -1.49
N SER A 41 -5.94 27.23 -2.26
CA SER A 41 -4.68 26.52 -2.09
C SER A 41 -3.57 27.49 -1.70
N GLU A 42 -2.81 27.14 -0.66
CA GLU A 42 -1.71 27.94 -0.13
C GLU A 42 -0.47 27.08 0.00
N THR A 43 0.69 27.69 -0.26
CA THR A 43 2.00 27.09 0.02
C THR A 43 2.80 28.05 0.87
N ILE A 44 3.20 27.61 2.05
CA ILE A 44 3.99 28.38 3.01
C ILE A 44 5.32 27.65 3.20
N SER A 45 6.42 28.36 2.99
CA SER A 45 7.76 27.82 3.15
C SER A 45 8.50 28.55 4.28
N THR A 46 9.12 27.76 5.16
CA THR A 46 10.12 28.21 6.13
C THR A 46 11.51 27.81 5.63
N ASP A 47 12.55 28.01 6.41
CA ASP A 47 13.91 27.60 6.03
C ASP A 47 14.06 26.07 5.92
N THR A 48 13.25 25.32 6.67
CA THR A 48 13.38 23.84 6.79
C THR A 48 12.20 23.07 6.26
N GLU A 49 11.02 23.69 6.13
CA GLU A 49 9.77 23.02 5.78
C GLU A 49 8.98 23.79 4.74
N THR A 50 8.24 23.05 3.94
CA THR A 50 7.21 23.56 3.05
C THR A 50 5.87 22.93 3.44
N THR A 51 4.90 23.77 3.75
CA THR A 51 3.52 23.37 4.07
C THR A 51 2.62 23.78 2.92
N ALA A 52 1.87 22.82 2.37
CA ALA A 52 0.80 23.10 1.42
C ALA A 52 -0.56 22.80 2.06
N ILE A 53 -1.52 23.71 1.86
CA ILE A 53 -2.88 23.61 2.38
C ILE A 53 -3.85 23.73 1.21
N PHE A 54 -4.80 22.79 1.15
CA PHE A 54 -5.85 22.74 0.12
C PHE A 54 -7.20 22.64 0.81
N ARG A 55 -8.19 23.38 0.28
CA ARG A 55 -9.53 23.46 0.87
C ARG A 55 -10.58 23.19 -0.19
N ASP A 56 -11.68 22.61 0.25
CA ASP A 56 -12.89 22.35 -0.50
C ASP A 56 -12.72 21.35 -1.64
N LYS A 57 -13.37 20.19 -1.50
CA LYS A 57 -13.41 19.12 -2.51
C LYS A 57 -12.03 18.72 -3.00
N VAL A 58 -11.11 18.50 -2.07
CA VAL A 58 -9.73 18.10 -2.40
C VAL A 58 -9.72 16.70 -2.97
N VAL A 59 -9.04 16.54 -4.10
CA VAL A 59 -8.80 15.23 -4.75
C VAL A 59 -7.31 15.06 -4.96
N VAL A 60 -6.74 14.01 -4.38
CA VAL A 60 -5.36 13.59 -4.61
C VAL A 60 -5.37 12.36 -5.49
N THR A 61 -4.63 12.39 -6.59
CA THR A 61 -4.46 11.27 -7.50
C THR A 61 -2.97 10.95 -7.63
N GLY A 62 -2.59 9.72 -7.36
CA GLY A 62 -1.22 9.23 -7.47
C GLY A 62 -1.18 7.82 -8.04
N ASN A 63 0.00 7.21 -8.03
CA ASN A 63 0.15 5.84 -8.45
C ASN A 63 -0.65 4.91 -7.52
N ASN A 64 -1.72 4.30 -8.05
CA ASN A 64 -2.62 3.39 -7.31
C ASN A 64 -3.21 3.99 -6.01
N LEU A 65 -3.32 5.32 -5.94
CA LEU A 65 -3.86 6.06 -4.80
C LEU A 65 -4.86 7.11 -5.27
N LYS A 66 -6.04 7.13 -4.65
CA LYS A 66 -6.98 8.24 -4.74
C LYS A 66 -7.42 8.60 -3.33
N LEU A 67 -7.24 9.88 -2.94
CA LEU A 67 -7.72 10.42 -1.68
C LEU A 67 -8.68 11.58 -1.97
N THR A 68 -9.82 11.61 -1.31
CA THR A 68 -10.76 12.75 -1.36
C THR A 68 -11.03 13.23 0.05
N CYS A 69 -11.14 14.55 0.25
CA CYS A 69 -11.45 15.16 1.54
C CYS A 69 -11.89 16.62 1.35
N ASP A 70 -12.33 17.27 2.43
CA ASP A 70 -12.69 18.70 2.40
C ASP A 70 -11.48 19.59 2.67
N TYR A 71 -10.51 19.10 3.43
CA TYR A 71 -9.29 19.80 3.80
C TYR A 71 -8.09 18.87 3.77
N LEU A 72 -6.99 19.34 3.17
CA LEU A 72 -5.71 18.62 3.16
C LEU A 72 -4.58 19.58 3.53
N LYS A 73 -3.75 19.17 4.49
CA LYS A 73 -2.47 19.81 4.84
C LYS A 73 -1.35 18.82 4.59
N VAL A 74 -0.37 19.24 3.81
CA VAL A 74 0.83 18.46 3.50
C VAL A 74 2.04 19.20 4.05
N VAL A 75 2.83 18.54 4.88
CA VAL A 75 4.11 19.06 5.39
C VAL A 75 5.24 18.23 4.83
N ALA A 76 6.20 18.88 4.21
CA ALA A 76 7.40 18.25 3.68
C ALA A 76 8.66 19.01 4.10
N SER A 77 9.80 18.35 4.13
CA SER A 77 11.07 19.02 4.27
C SER A 77 11.31 19.93 3.06
N ARG A 78 11.87 21.10 3.30
CA ARG A 78 12.28 22.00 2.22
C ARG A 78 13.62 21.58 1.65
N LYS A 79 13.75 21.68 0.33
CA LYS A 79 15.01 21.54 -0.40
C LYS A 79 15.24 22.77 -1.30
N GLY A 80 16.50 23.02 -1.66
CA GLY A 80 16.89 24.07 -2.58
C GLY A 80 17.22 25.39 -1.89
N ASP A 81 17.10 26.50 -2.62
CA ASP A 81 17.47 27.84 -2.13
C ASP A 81 16.52 28.29 -0.98
N PRO A 82 17.04 28.59 0.22
CA PRO A 82 16.21 29.06 1.33
C PRO A 82 15.57 30.42 1.09
N LYS A 83 16.09 31.22 0.15
CA LYS A 83 15.51 32.55 -0.21
C LYS A 83 14.40 32.48 -1.26
N ALA A 84 14.20 31.34 -1.91
CA ALA A 84 13.14 31.18 -2.88
C ALA A 84 11.76 31.25 -2.19
N THR A 85 10.80 31.96 -2.77
CA THR A 85 9.43 32.06 -2.23
C THR A 85 8.76 30.69 -2.10
N ILE A 86 8.96 29.81 -3.09
CA ILE A 86 8.45 28.44 -3.08
C ILE A 86 9.66 27.50 -3.04
N GLY A 87 9.79 26.74 -1.94
CA GLY A 87 10.81 25.73 -1.78
C GLY A 87 10.48 24.45 -2.57
N LYS A 88 11.50 23.73 -3.00
CA LYS A 88 11.30 22.38 -3.53
C LYS A 88 10.88 21.44 -2.40
N TYR A 89 9.93 20.56 -2.69
CA TYR A 89 9.54 19.52 -1.74
C TYR A 89 10.63 18.46 -1.62
N GLY A 90 11.01 18.15 -0.38
CA GLY A 90 11.85 17.02 -0.04
C GLY A 90 11.01 15.78 0.28
N PHE A 91 11.30 15.12 1.39
CA PHE A 91 10.49 14.02 1.87
C PHE A 91 9.26 14.54 2.62
N PHE A 92 8.13 13.86 2.45
CA PHE A 92 6.90 14.17 3.17
C PHE A 92 7.02 13.75 4.64
N LYS A 93 6.69 14.66 5.55
CA LYS A 93 6.71 14.43 7.00
C LYS A 93 5.34 14.00 7.50
N THR A 94 4.32 14.76 7.12
CA THR A 94 2.94 14.53 7.59
C THR A 94 1.96 14.97 6.52
N LEU A 95 0.91 14.17 6.34
CA LEU A 95 -0.28 14.56 5.59
C LEU A 95 -1.48 14.46 6.53
N VAL A 96 -2.27 15.52 6.62
CA VAL A 96 -3.48 15.58 7.44
C VAL A 96 -4.66 15.86 6.50
N ALA A 97 -5.60 14.93 6.44
CA ALA A 97 -6.84 15.05 5.69
C ALA A 97 -8.02 15.12 6.66
N SER A 98 -8.98 16.01 6.42
CA SER A 98 -10.14 16.18 7.29
C SER A 98 -11.40 16.48 6.49
N GLY A 99 -12.53 16.00 7.01
CA GLY A 99 -13.85 16.12 6.39
C GLY A 99 -14.06 15.15 5.23
N ASN A 100 -15.01 14.25 5.36
CA ASN A 100 -15.42 13.29 4.32
C ASN A 100 -14.23 12.55 3.67
N VAL A 101 -13.26 12.14 4.50
CA VAL A 101 -12.03 11.51 4.01
C VAL A 101 -12.35 10.13 3.45
N ARG A 102 -11.95 9.91 2.20
CA ARG A 102 -11.99 8.60 1.53
C ARG A 102 -10.66 8.34 0.86
N ILE A 103 -10.05 7.21 1.18
CA ILE A 103 -8.75 6.78 0.65
C ILE A 103 -8.98 5.45 -0.07
N ILE A 104 -8.60 5.39 -1.34
CA ILE A 104 -8.63 4.17 -2.15
C ILE A 104 -7.21 3.85 -2.58
N GLN A 105 -6.76 2.65 -2.30
CA GLN A 105 -5.46 2.15 -2.72
C GLN A 105 -5.59 0.68 -3.17
N GLY A 106 -5.61 0.49 -4.49
CA GLY A 106 -5.87 -0.83 -5.06
C GLY A 106 -7.26 -1.35 -4.69
N ASP A 107 -7.28 -2.49 -4.04
CA ASP A 107 -8.48 -3.19 -3.53
C ASP A 107 -8.94 -2.70 -2.14
N ARG A 108 -8.24 -1.73 -1.55
CA ARG A 108 -8.49 -1.23 -0.20
C ARG A 108 -9.14 0.13 -0.23
N GLU A 109 -10.17 0.27 0.56
CA GLU A 109 -10.88 1.52 0.78
C GLU A 109 -10.92 1.83 2.27
N ALA A 110 -10.57 3.06 2.63
CA ALA A 110 -10.76 3.58 3.98
C ALA A 110 -11.63 4.83 3.94
N THR A 111 -12.56 4.95 4.89
CA THR A 111 -13.37 6.15 5.10
C THR A 111 -13.26 6.61 6.54
N CYS A 112 -13.16 7.92 6.76
CA CYS A 112 -13.06 8.50 8.10
C CYS A 112 -13.41 9.98 8.09
N GLY A 113 -13.51 10.57 9.27
CA GLY A 113 -13.67 12.04 9.41
C GLY A 113 -12.32 12.77 9.39
N HIS A 114 -11.26 12.11 9.86
CA HIS A 114 -9.92 12.69 9.97
C HIS A 114 -8.86 11.60 9.78
N ALA A 115 -7.85 11.88 8.99
CA ALA A 115 -6.72 11.00 8.74
C ALA A 115 -5.39 11.74 8.92
N GLU A 116 -4.47 11.13 9.65
CA GLU A 116 -3.08 11.57 9.78
C GLU A 116 -2.17 10.49 9.21
N ILE A 117 -1.34 10.86 8.25
CA ILE A 117 -0.43 9.96 7.56
C ILE A 117 1.00 10.41 7.88
N PHE A 118 1.81 9.51 8.40
CA PHE A 118 3.21 9.69 8.77
C PHE A 118 4.08 8.79 7.89
N PRO A 119 4.49 9.24 6.70
CA PRO A 119 5.22 8.38 5.75
C PRO A 119 6.55 7.86 6.29
N GLY A 120 7.23 8.67 7.10
CA GLY A 120 8.51 8.28 7.72
C GLY A 120 8.38 7.20 8.81
N GLU A 121 7.18 7.04 9.36
CA GLU A 121 6.87 6.04 10.40
C GLU A 121 6.08 4.86 9.82
N ASP A 122 5.77 4.88 8.53
CA ASP A 122 4.87 3.91 7.87
C ASP A 122 3.51 3.76 8.59
N ARG A 123 3.03 4.83 9.21
CA ARG A 123 1.87 4.86 10.09
C ARG A 123 0.76 5.75 9.53
N VAL A 124 -0.47 5.25 9.61
CA VAL A 124 -1.69 6.00 9.29
C VAL A 124 -2.65 5.92 10.47
N VAL A 125 -3.17 7.05 10.91
CA VAL A 125 -4.17 7.14 11.97
C VAL A 125 -5.47 7.65 11.37
N LEU A 126 -6.55 6.91 11.55
CA LEU A 126 -7.89 7.25 11.11
C LEU A 126 -8.77 7.48 12.33
N SER A 127 -9.51 8.58 12.36
CA SER A 127 -10.39 8.92 13.47
C SER A 127 -11.67 9.62 12.98
N ARG A 128 -12.58 9.85 13.89
CA ARG A 128 -13.75 10.71 13.65
C ARG A 128 -13.31 12.15 13.54
N LEU A 129 -14.04 12.97 12.78
CA LEU A 129 -13.84 14.43 12.76
C LEU A 129 -14.26 15.05 14.10
N ASN A 130 -15.31 14.52 14.69
CA ASN A 130 -15.86 14.92 16.00
C ASN A 130 -16.48 13.70 16.69
N LYS A 131 -16.88 13.84 17.95
CA LYS A 131 -17.43 12.74 18.77
C LYS A 131 -18.73 12.12 18.22
N THR A 132 -19.50 12.87 17.44
CA THR A 132 -20.78 12.42 16.85
C THR A 132 -20.66 11.94 15.42
N GLY A 133 -19.49 12.09 14.79
CA GLY A 133 -19.23 11.66 13.42
C GLY A 133 -19.17 10.13 13.27
N PRO A 134 -19.27 9.62 12.04
CA PRO A 134 -19.16 8.21 11.78
C PRO A 134 -17.78 7.68 12.17
N PHE A 135 -17.74 6.43 12.64
CA PHE A 135 -16.47 5.76 12.90
C PHE A 135 -15.68 5.55 11.61
N PRO A 136 -14.36 5.65 11.67
CA PRO A 136 -13.51 5.20 10.57
C PRO A 136 -13.76 3.73 10.24
N SER A 137 -13.71 3.42 8.95
CA SER A 137 -13.83 2.05 8.47
C SER A 137 -12.77 1.76 7.40
N ILE A 138 -12.36 0.50 7.32
CA ILE A 138 -11.49 -0.03 6.26
C ILE A 138 -12.17 -1.23 5.65
N ARG A 139 -12.19 -1.28 4.32
CA ARG A 139 -12.75 -2.37 3.53
C ARG A 139 -11.72 -2.94 2.58
N LEU A 140 -11.76 -4.23 2.40
CA LEU A 140 -11.14 -4.93 1.28
C LEU A 140 -12.25 -5.30 0.30
N VAL A 141 -12.15 -4.76 -0.91
CA VAL A 141 -13.18 -4.94 -1.95
C VAL A 141 -12.58 -5.73 -3.10
N ASN A 142 -13.19 -6.85 -3.44
CA ASN A 142 -12.77 -7.61 -4.59
C ASN A 142 -12.96 -6.79 -5.87
N ALA A 143 -11.86 -6.50 -6.57
CA ALA A 143 -11.86 -5.63 -7.75
C ALA A 143 -12.72 -6.17 -8.91
N THR A 144 -12.93 -7.48 -8.99
CA THR A 144 -13.69 -8.12 -10.07
C THR A 144 -15.19 -8.19 -9.77
N THR A 145 -15.55 -8.51 -8.52
CA THR A 145 -16.96 -8.76 -8.13
C THR A 145 -17.60 -7.61 -7.39
N GLY A 146 -16.82 -6.63 -6.90
CA GLY A 146 -17.29 -5.56 -6.03
C GLY A 146 -17.72 -6.02 -4.62
N VAL A 147 -17.51 -7.28 -4.28
CA VAL A 147 -17.91 -7.84 -2.98
C VAL A 147 -16.91 -7.39 -1.91
N VAL A 148 -17.45 -6.97 -0.76
CA VAL A 148 -16.63 -6.67 0.41
C VAL A 148 -16.20 -7.98 1.07
N GLU A 149 -14.90 -8.27 1.05
CA GLU A 149 -14.31 -9.48 1.63
C GLU A 149 -13.93 -9.29 3.11
N TYR A 150 -13.67 -8.05 3.50
CA TYR A 150 -13.30 -7.68 4.86
C TYR A 150 -13.78 -6.27 5.16
N GLU A 151 -14.27 -6.04 6.35
CA GLU A 151 -14.56 -4.71 6.88
C GLU A 151 -14.17 -4.63 8.36
N GLY A 152 -13.40 -3.60 8.71
CA GLY A 152 -13.07 -3.24 10.08
C GLY A 152 -13.52 -1.82 10.37
N SER A 153 -14.11 -1.57 11.53
CA SER A 153 -14.50 -0.23 11.97
C SER A 153 -14.35 -0.05 13.47
N GLY A 154 -14.14 1.17 13.91
CA GLY A 154 -14.05 1.51 15.33
C GLY A 154 -13.66 2.96 15.57
N PRO A 155 -13.60 3.44 16.81
CA PRO A 155 -13.42 4.85 17.13
C PRO A 155 -12.14 5.48 16.59
N ARG A 156 -11.03 4.76 16.71
CA ARG A 156 -9.72 5.16 16.21
C ARG A 156 -8.99 3.94 15.65
N MET A 157 -8.49 4.06 14.44
CA MET A 157 -7.77 2.97 13.77
C MET A 157 -6.34 3.41 13.48
N ILE A 158 -5.37 2.55 13.77
CA ILE A 158 -3.96 2.78 13.50
C ILE A 158 -3.46 1.67 12.59
N LEU A 159 -2.93 2.04 11.45
CA LEU A 159 -2.37 1.14 10.45
C LEU A 159 -0.86 1.28 10.43
N TYR A 160 -0.15 0.18 10.56
CA TYR A 160 1.31 0.11 10.45
C TYR A 160 1.65 -0.69 9.18
N ARG A 161 2.07 -0.01 8.14
CA ARG A 161 2.33 -0.63 6.84
C ARG A 161 3.50 -1.61 6.90
N GLY A 162 4.60 -1.22 7.53
CA GLY A 162 5.78 -2.06 7.67
C GLY A 162 5.51 -3.34 8.47
N GLU A 163 4.73 -3.23 9.56
CA GLU A 163 4.36 -4.35 10.43
C GLU A 163 3.18 -5.18 9.89
N ARG A 164 2.51 -4.74 8.81
CA ARG A 164 1.26 -5.34 8.30
C ARG A 164 0.19 -5.48 9.38
N LYS A 165 0.09 -4.49 10.26
CA LYS A 165 -0.75 -4.49 11.45
C LYS A 165 -1.80 -3.39 11.36
N ALA A 166 -3.03 -3.72 11.74
CA ALA A 166 -4.09 -2.78 12.00
C ALA A 166 -4.53 -2.92 13.47
N SER A 167 -4.64 -1.81 14.17
CA SER A 167 -5.14 -1.75 15.55
C SER A 167 -6.36 -0.86 15.61
N ILE A 168 -7.34 -1.23 16.41
CA ILE A 168 -8.48 -0.39 16.76
C ILE A 168 -8.40 -0.06 18.23
N GLU A 169 -8.28 1.22 18.55
CA GLU A 169 -8.26 1.71 19.91
C GLU A 169 -9.71 2.01 20.35
N PRO A 170 -10.14 1.50 21.51
CA PRO A 170 -11.46 1.79 22.05
C PRO A 170 -11.53 3.25 22.54
N GLU A 171 -12.70 3.84 22.47
CA GLU A 171 -13.01 5.18 22.99
C GLU A 171 -14.38 5.12 23.67
N ASP A 172 -14.50 5.66 24.87
CA ASP A 172 -15.76 5.74 25.65
C ASP A 172 -16.50 4.37 25.78
N GLY A 173 -15.74 3.27 25.93
CA GLY A 173 -16.29 1.90 26.05
C GLY A 173 -16.72 1.27 24.72
N VAL A 174 -16.56 1.96 23.60
CA VAL A 174 -16.84 1.43 22.26
C VAL A 174 -15.57 0.85 21.67
N GLY A 175 -15.58 -0.43 21.33
CA GLY A 175 -14.47 -1.15 20.71
C GLY A 175 -14.58 -1.24 19.19
N GLY A 176 -13.68 -2.04 18.62
CA GLY A 176 -13.68 -2.33 17.18
C GLY A 176 -14.71 -3.39 16.79
N ARG A 177 -15.20 -3.30 15.54
CA ARG A 177 -16.02 -4.30 14.89
C ARG A 177 -15.30 -4.79 13.63
N PHE A 178 -15.32 -6.11 13.44
CA PHE A 178 -14.80 -6.75 12.22
C PHE A 178 -15.89 -7.61 11.59
N THR A 179 -16.03 -7.51 10.28
CA THR A 179 -16.85 -8.39 9.47
C THR A 179 -15.92 -9.19 8.57
N LEU A 180 -15.99 -10.51 8.69
CA LEU A 180 -15.15 -11.45 7.98
C LEU A 180 -16.03 -12.33 7.09
N PRO A 181 -15.48 -12.98 6.06
CA PRO A 181 -16.18 -14.01 5.31
C PRO A 181 -16.72 -15.11 6.23
N ALA A 182 -17.80 -15.75 5.82
CA ALA A 182 -18.40 -16.83 6.62
C ALA A 182 -17.39 -17.93 6.92
N ILE A 183 -17.18 -18.21 8.20
CA ILE A 183 -16.36 -19.32 8.65
C ILE A 183 -17.19 -20.58 8.54
N LYS A 184 -16.89 -21.43 7.54
CA LYS A 184 -17.69 -22.64 7.23
C LYS A 184 -17.54 -23.72 8.29
N ASP A 185 -16.38 -23.86 8.92
CA ASP A 185 -16.10 -24.87 9.94
C ASP A 185 -15.00 -24.36 10.89
N LEU A 186 -15.31 -24.27 12.16
CA LEU A 186 -14.35 -23.93 13.22
C LEU A 186 -13.61 -25.17 13.76
N GLY A 187 -13.81 -26.33 13.17
CA GLY A 187 -13.18 -27.58 13.59
C GLY A 187 -13.76 -28.19 14.89
N PHE A 188 -14.82 -27.60 15.46
CA PHE A 188 -15.48 -28.11 16.66
C PHE A 188 -16.41 -29.30 16.37
N ASN A 189 -16.93 -29.41 15.13
CA ASN A 189 -17.71 -30.54 14.69
C ASN A 189 -16.82 -31.56 14.03
N LYS A 190 -16.18 -32.45 14.81
CA LYS A 190 -15.67 -33.70 14.24
C LYS A 190 -16.89 -34.47 13.70
N LYS A 191 -17.10 -34.47 12.37
CA LYS A 191 -17.97 -35.48 11.75
C LYS A 191 -17.50 -36.82 12.30
N LYS A 192 -18.37 -37.51 13.06
CA LYS A 192 -18.16 -38.92 13.40
C LYS A 192 -17.82 -39.60 12.07
N ALA A 193 -16.60 -40.14 11.98
CA ALA A 193 -16.25 -40.98 10.85
C ALA A 193 -17.34 -42.04 10.75
N GLN A 194 -18.10 -42.02 9.66
CA GLN A 194 -19.07 -43.05 9.35
C GLN A 194 -18.26 -44.38 9.29
N PRO A 195 -18.61 -45.38 10.10
CA PRO A 195 -17.88 -46.64 10.06
C PRO A 195 -17.87 -47.11 8.60
N ALA A 196 -16.71 -47.48 8.11
CA ALA A 196 -16.57 -48.09 6.79
C ALA A 196 -17.58 -49.26 6.75
N ALA A 197 -18.46 -49.26 5.75
CA ALA A 197 -19.37 -50.35 5.52
C ALA A 197 -18.53 -51.62 5.37
N ASP A 198 -18.81 -52.62 6.19
CA ASP A 198 -18.17 -53.95 6.09
C ASP A 198 -18.21 -54.45 4.64
N PRO A 199 -17.09 -54.95 4.11
CA PRO A 199 -17.11 -55.53 2.77
C PRO A 199 -18.05 -56.71 2.73
N ALA A 200 -19.00 -56.67 1.79
CA ALA A 200 -19.94 -57.74 1.56
C ALA A 200 -19.22 -59.10 1.43
N PRO A 201 -19.75 -60.17 2.05
CA PRO A 201 -19.07 -61.49 1.98
C PRO A 201 -18.98 -61.97 0.52
N ALA A 202 -17.77 -62.36 0.16
CA ALA A 202 -17.46 -62.90 -1.15
C ALA A 202 -18.36 -64.12 -1.45
N ALA A 203 -19.06 -64.05 -2.59
CA ALA A 203 -19.85 -65.15 -3.10
C ALA A 203 -18.96 -66.38 -3.36
N SER A 204 -19.27 -67.52 -2.70
CA SER A 204 -18.61 -68.78 -2.91
C SER A 204 -18.74 -69.25 -4.35
N PRO A 205 -17.67 -69.80 -4.97
CA PRO A 205 -17.76 -70.36 -6.31
C PRO A 205 -18.57 -71.66 -6.30
N LYS A 206 -19.61 -71.78 -7.15
CA LYS A 206 -20.24 -73.06 -7.47
C LYS A 206 -19.26 -73.96 -8.19
N GLN A 207 -18.96 -75.07 -7.58
CA GLN A 207 -18.30 -76.19 -8.26
C GLN A 207 -19.26 -77.00 -9.13
N PRO A 208 -18.76 -77.64 -10.20
CA PRO A 208 -19.52 -78.34 -11.22
C PRO A 208 -20.15 -79.70 -10.78
#